data_e6cbb3ec3bc0f7bd7534535eba899ffb
#
_entry.id   e6cbb3ec3bc0f7bd7534535eba899ffb
#
_cell.length_a   1.000
_cell.length_b   1.000
_cell.length_c   1.000
_cell.angle_alpha   90.00
_cell.angle_beta   90.00
_cell.angle_gamma   90.00
#
_symmetry.space_group_name_H-M   'P 1'
#
loop_
_entity.id
_entity.type
_entity.pdbx_description
1 polymer ?
#
loop_
_entity_poly.entity_id
_entity_poly.type
_entity_poly.pdbx_seq_one_letter_code
_entity_poly.pdbx_strand_id
1 'polypeptide(L)'
;MKLLQKLAFVLVIGLIVTGCDSSVSLFDGKSLEGWECDPLEQAGDWKAVDGELLGENPGEQVSIIWTNRKFRDFEVELEYIALVDDYDTGIFIRGLTHQVQIGISRSLQKDMTACIYAPEDEQGSYPGQTDKVTAIHKMGEWNHLKVIVTGLRIQTILNDEPMVDYTGIALVDEGPIGLQLHGGVHMSVKFKNIKVRELQKNLR
;
A
#
# COMPACT_ATOMS: atom_id res chain seq x y z
N MET A 1 65.89 -34.66 -2.05
CA MET A 1 64.47 -34.98 -1.68
C MET A 1 63.66 -33.70 -1.68
N LYS A 2 62.82 -33.45 -2.73
CA LYS A 2 61.98 -32.28 -2.83
C LYS A 2 60.56 -32.72 -2.48
N LEU A 3 59.97 -32.11 -1.40
CA LEU A 3 58.65 -32.38 -0.93
C LEU A 3 57.67 -31.49 -1.76
N LEU A 4 56.82 -32.10 -2.57
CA LEU A 4 55.73 -31.40 -3.28
C LEU A 4 54.56 -31.24 -2.32
N GLN A 5 54.26 -30.02 -1.90
CA GLN A 5 53.00 -29.67 -1.25
C GLN A 5 51.91 -29.55 -2.33
N LYS A 6 50.91 -30.42 -2.24
CA LYS A 6 49.68 -30.30 -3.05
C LYS A 6 48.74 -29.31 -2.35
N LEU A 7 48.51 -28.15 -2.98
CA LEU A 7 47.50 -27.20 -2.57
C LEU A 7 46.15 -27.70 -3.07
N ALA A 8 45.25 -28.06 -2.18
CA ALA A 8 43.88 -28.39 -2.51
C ALA A 8 43.07 -27.09 -2.59
N PHE A 9 42.59 -26.76 -3.77
CA PHE A 9 41.66 -25.63 -4.00
C PHE A 9 40.26 -26.10 -3.66
N VAL A 10 39.68 -25.64 -2.55
CA VAL A 10 38.29 -25.88 -2.21
C VAL A 10 37.45 -24.83 -2.94
N LEU A 11 36.75 -25.25 -3.99
CA LEU A 11 35.81 -24.44 -4.71
C LEU A 11 34.52 -24.33 -3.88
N VAL A 12 34.31 -23.23 -3.18
CA VAL A 12 33.05 -22.93 -2.53
C VAL A 12 32.05 -22.40 -3.59
N ILE A 13 31.20 -23.28 -4.06
CA ILE A 13 30.07 -22.90 -4.93
C ILE A 13 29.03 -22.26 -4.02
N GLY A 14 29.01 -20.93 -3.98
CA GLY A 14 27.92 -20.18 -3.36
C GLY A 14 26.63 -20.41 -4.14
N LEU A 15 25.65 -21.09 -3.56
CA LEU A 15 24.31 -21.13 -4.08
C LEU A 15 23.75 -19.69 -4.00
N ILE A 16 23.69 -19.02 -5.15
CA ILE A 16 22.88 -17.80 -5.28
C ILE A 16 21.43 -18.29 -5.31
N VAL A 17 20.74 -18.25 -4.17
CA VAL A 17 19.29 -18.38 -4.12
C VAL A 17 18.74 -17.07 -4.70
N THR A 18 18.48 -17.06 -5.99
CA THR A 18 17.64 -16.02 -6.62
C THR A 18 16.24 -16.22 -6.04
N GLY A 19 15.90 -15.42 -5.01
CA GLY A 19 14.53 -15.33 -4.54
C GLY A 19 13.65 -14.93 -5.72
N CYS A 20 12.80 -15.86 -6.17
CA CYS A 20 11.76 -15.53 -7.14
C CYS A 20 10.92 -14.42 -6.52
N ASP A 21 10.83 -13.28 -7.16
CA ASP A 21 9.92 -12.21 -6.75
C ASP A 21 8.50 -12.78 -6.88
N SER A 22 7.92 -13.17 -5.74
CA SER A 22 6.63 -13.85 -5.67
C SER A 22 5.48 -12.85 -5.57
N SER A 23 5.66 -11.62 -6.04
CA SER A 23 4.60 -10.63 -6.09
C SER A 23 3.53 -11.04 -7.10
N VAL A 24 2.25 -10.81 -6.72
CA VAL A 24 1.08 -11.09 -7.55
C VAL A 24 0.40 -9.77 -7.86
N SER A 25 0.01 -9.57 -9.12
CA SER A 25 -0.80 -8.42 -9.50
C SER A 25 -2.20 -8.55 -8.90
N LEU A 26 -2.67 -7.49 -8.25
CA LEU A 26 -4.04 -7.37 -7.74
C LEU A 26 -4.98 -6.74 -8.77
N PHE A 27 -4.44 -6.13 -9.82
CA PHE A 27 -5.20 -5.52 -10.89
C PHE A 27 -4.61 -5.91 -12.26
N ASP A 28 -5.44 -6.43 -13.13
CA ASP A 28 -5.03 -6.95 -14.43
C ASP A 28 -4.93 -5.88 -15.54
N GLY A 29 -5.29 -4.64 -15.23
CA GLY A 29 -5.36 -3.53 -16.17
C GLY A 29 -6.60 -3.54 -17.09
N LYS A 30 -7.55 -4.45 -16.89
CA LYS A 30 -8.68 -4.66 -17.83
C LYS A 30 -10.03 -4.72 -17.13
N SER A 31 -10.08 -5.22 -15.92
CA SER A 31 -11.33 -5.47 -15.19
C SER A 31 -11.16 -5.24 -13.69
N LEU A 32 -12.28 -5.19 -12.98
CA LEU A 32 -12.31 -5.18 -11.51
C LEU A 32 -12.44 -6.62 -10.95
N GLU A 33 -12.09 -7.64 -11.72
CA GLU A 33 -12.08 -9.00 -11.21
C GLU A 33 -11.14 -9.11 -10.01
N GLY A 34 -11.62 -9.74 -8.93
CA GLY A 34 -10.88 -9.83 -7.67
C GLY A 34 -11.11 -8.65 -6.71
N TRP A 35 -11.98 -7.71 -7.08
CA TRP A 35 -12.38 -6.58 -6.27
C TRP A 35 -13.89 -6.51 -6.08
N GLU A 36 -14.33 -6.01 -4.93
CA GLU A 36 -15.73 -5.79 -4.57
C GLU A 36 -15.91 -4.37 -4.00
N CYS A 37 -16.91 -3.64 -4.49
CA CYS A 37 -17.21 -2.28 -4.04
C CYS A 37 -18.17 -2.28 -2.86
N ASP A 38 -17.88 -1.47 -1.87
CA ASP A 38 -18.74 -1.21 -0.72
C ASP A 38 -18.89 0.34 -0.52
N PRO A 39 -20.10 0.88 -0.57
CA PRO A 39 -21.36 0.20 -0.90
C PRO A 39 -21.46 -0.14 -2.40
N LEU A 40 -22.20 -1.18 -2.73
CA LEU A 40 -22.32 -1.68 -4.11
C LEU A 40 -22.92 -0.65 -5.08
N GLU A 41 -23.75 0.25 -4.57
CA GLU A 41 -24.39 1.34 -5.34
C GLU A 41 -23.35 2.29 -5.96
N GLN A 42 -22.16 2.37 -5.36
CA GLN A 42 -21.05 3.21 -5.82
C GLN A 42 -20.06 2.44 -6.72
N ALA A 43 -20.37 1.21 -7.13
CA ALA A 43 -19.47 0.43 -7.98
C ALA A 43 -19.15 1.13 -9.32
N GLY A 44 -20.03 2.01 -9.80
CA GLY A 44 -19.83 2.82 -11.01
C GLY A 44 -18.74 3.88 -10.89
N ASP A 45 -18.30 4.21 -9.66
CA ASP A 45 -17.22 5.15 -9.38
C ASP A 45 -15.82 4.56 -9.67
N TRP A 46 -15.76 3.24 -9.86
CA TRP A 46 -14.52 2.52 -10.12
C TRP A 46 -14.53 1.87 -11.50
N LYS A 47 -13.46 2.08 -12.28
CA LYS A 47 -13.37 1.61 -13.67
C LYS A 47 -11.95 1.21 -14.02
N ALA A 48 -11.82 0.17 -14.86
CA ALA A 48 -10.58 -0.12 -15.56
C ALA A 48 -10.55 0.68 -16.87
N VAL A 49 -9.58 1.58 -17.03
CA VAL A 49 -9.45 2.47 -18.19
C VAL A 49 -7.99 2.51 -18.63
N ASP A 50 -7.70 2.14 -19.85
CA ASP A 50 -6.36 2.23 -20.45
C ASP A 50 -5.23 1.57 -19.63
N GLY A 51 -5.54 0.46 -18.97
CA GLY A 51 -4.57 -0.27 -18.13
C GLY A 51 -4.45 0.27 -16.71
N GLU A 52 -5.21 1.28 -16.34
CA GLU A 52 -5.23 1.93 -15.04
C GLU A 52 -6.58 1.71 -14.34
N LEU A 53 -6.57 1.67 -13.03
CA LEU A 53 -7.76 1.67 -12.19
C LEU A 53 -8.10 3.13 -11.88
N LEU A 54 -9.21 3.61 -12.43
CA LEU A 54 -9.75 4.93 -12.17
C LEU A 54 -10.78 4.84 -11.05
N GLY A 55 -10.60 5.65 -10.00
CA GLY A 55 -11.61 5.97 -8.99
C GLY A 55 -12.06 7.42 -9.17
N GLU A 56 -13.36 7.64 -9.32
CA GLU A 56 -13.95 8.96 -9.50
C GLU A 56 -15.33 9.01 -8.85
N ASN A 57 -15.56 9.94 -7.91
CA ASN A 57 -16.82 10.07 -7.19
C ASN A 57 -17.49 11.45 -7.42
N PRO A 58 -18.09 11.71 -8.59
CA PRO A 58 -18.69 12.99 -8.92
C PRO A 58 -19.87 13.35 -7.99
N GLY A 59 -20.45 12.38 -7.32
CA GLY A 59 -21.50 12.57 -6.31
C GLY A 59 -21.00 12.75 -4.89
N GLU A 60 -19.68 12.83 -4.68
CA GLU A 60 -19.04 12.98 -3.37
C GLU A 60 -19.46 11.89 -2.36
N GLN A 61 -19.86 10.72 -2.85
CA GLN A 61 -20.18 9.59 -1.99
C GLN A 61 -18.91 8.79 -1.63
N VAL A 62 -18.90 8.28 -0.40
CA VAL A 62 -17.80 7.38 0.02
C VAL A 62 -17.95 6.02 -0.65
N SER A 63 -16.85 5.48 -1.11
CA SER A 63 -16.78 4.07 -1.51
C SER A 63 -15.39 3.49 -1.29
N ILE A 64 -15.36 2.17 -1.10
CA ILE A 64 -14.10 1.42 -0.98
C ILE A 64 -14.22 0.20 -1.89
N ILE A 65 -13.19 -0.04 -2.68
CA ILE A 65 -13.06 -1.35 -3.32
C ILE A 65 -12.11 -2.22 -2.51
N TRP A 66 -12.56 -3.41 -2.21
CA TRP A 66 -11.87 -4.40 -1.41
C TRP A 66 -11.36 -5.55 -2.26
N THR A 67 -10.15 -6.02 -1.99
CA THR A 67 -9.72 -7.30 -2.56
C THR A 67 -10.59 -8.44 -2.04
N ASN A 68 -11.00 -9.38 -2.92
CA ASN A 68 -11.70 -10.61 -2.51
C ASN A 68 -10.79 -11.54 -1.69
N ARG A 69 -9.48 -11.41 -1.88
CA ARG A 69 -8.45 -12.11 -1.09
C ARG A 69 -8.17 -11.37 0.21
N LYS A 70 -7.82 -12.14 1.23
CA LYS A 70 -7.34 -11.64 2.52
C LYS A 70 -5.86 -11.92 2.67
N PHE A 71 -5.17 -11.07 3.43
CA PHE A 71 -3.73 -11.10 3.62
C PHE A 71 -3.40 -10.95 5.10
N ARG A 72 -2.35 -11.66 5.54
CA ARG A 72 -1.85 -11.57 6.92
C ARG A 72 -0.62 -10.67 6.99
N ASP A 73 0.54 -11.19 6.62
CA ASP A 73 1.78 -10.43 6.52
C ASP A 73 2.10 -10.25 5.04
N PHE A 74 2.24 -9.02 4.61
CA PHE A 74 2.38 -8.71 3.19
C PHE A 74 3.11 -7.40 2.94
N GLU A 75 3.58 -7.26 1.73
CA GLU A 75 3.98 -6.01 1.11
C GLU A 75 3.01 -5.73 -0.02
N VAL A 76 2.40 -4.56 -0.03
CA VAL A 76 1.62 -4.05 -1.16
C VAL A 76 2.31 -2.83 -1.71
N GLU A 77 2.39 -2.74 -3.03
CA GLU A 77 2.90 -1.57 -3.73
C GLU A 77 1.96 -1.19 -4.87
N LEU A 78 1.90 0.10 -5.13
CA LEU A 78 1.15 0.67 -6.24
C LEU A 78 1.74 2.01 -6.67
N GLU A 79 1.41 2.41 -7.88
CA GLU A 79 1.58 3.78 -8.32
C GLU A 79 0.22 4.47 -8.37
N TYR A 80 0.17 5.76 -8.00
CA TYR A 80 -1.05 6.57 -8.07
C TYR A 80 -0.76 7.98 -8.58
N ILE A 81 -1.78 8.59 -9.17
CA ILE A 81 -1.81 10.00 -9.55
C ILE A 81 -3.22 10.54 -9.27
N ALA A 82 -3.31 11.66 -8.57
CA ALA A 82 -4.56 12.41 -8.47
C ALA A 82 -4.72 13.34 -9.69
N LEU A 83 -5.92 13.37 -10.24
CA LEU A 83 -6.27 14.21 -11.40
C LEU A 83 -6.90 15.54 -10.98
N VAL A 84 -7.03 15.76 -9.67
CA VAL A 84 -7.55 16.98 -9.02
C VAL A 84 -6.63 17.35 -7.87
N ASP A 85 -6.58 18.63 -7.51
CA ASP A 85 -5.69 19.12 -6.46
C ASP A 85 -6.19 18.79 -5.05
N ASP A 86 -7.52 18.70 -4.86
CA ASP A 86 -8.15 18.40 -3.58
C ASP A 86 -8.69 16.97 -3.57
N TYR A 87 -8.02 16.07 -2.90
CA TYR A 87 -8.39 14.66 -2.82
C TYR A 87 -8.00 14.06 -1.48
N ASP A 88 -8.79 13.09 -1.05
CA ASP A 88 -8.62 12.32 0.19
C ASP A 88 -8.91 10.85 -0.11
N THR A 89 -7.89 10.05 -0.20
CA THR A 89 -7.96 8.61 -0.49
C THR A 89 -6.96 7.85 0.35
N GLY A 90 -6.85 6.55 0.16
CA GLY A 90 -5.85 5.75 0.90
C GLY A 90 -6.01 4.26 0.70
N ILE A 91 -5.08 3.54 1.31
CA ILE A 91 -5.03 2.09 1.33
C ILE A 91 -5.46 1.61 2.71
N PHE A 92 -6.60 0.92 2.81
CA PHE A 92 -6.99 0.22 4.03
C PHE A 92 -6.22 -1.09 4.18
N ILE A 93 -5.78 -1.33 5.42
CA ILE A 93 -4.95 -2.46 5.80
C ILE A 93 -5.77 -3.45 6.62
N ARG A 94 -6.06 -4.62 6.04
CA ARG A 94 -6.83 -5.71 6.67
C ARG A 94 -8.22 -5.31 7.15
N GLY A 95 -8.82 -4.25 6.59
CA GLY A 95 -10.14 -3.73 6.96
C GLY A 95 -10.08 -2.26 7.38
N LEU A 96 -11.14 -1.75 8.01
CA LEU A 96 -11.39 -0.33 8.23
C LEU A 96 -10.57 0.32 9.37
N THR A 97 -9.86 -0.47 10.19
CA THR A 97 -9.23 0.07 11.40
C THR A 97 -7.93 0.84 11.14
N HIS A 98 -7.23 0.51 10.05
CA HIS A 98 -5.96 1.15 9.71
C HIS A 98 -5.95 1.52 8.23
N GLN A 99 -5.58 2.76 7.96
CA GLN A 99 -5.47 3.29 6.60
C GLN A 99 -4.12 3.98 6.42
N VAL A 100 -3.43 3.69 5.33
CA VAL A 100 -2.33 4.51 4.84
C VAL A 100 -2.93 5.59 3.95
N GLN A 101 -2.83 6.83 4.41
CA GLN A 101 -3.42 8.00 3.76
C GLN A 101 -2.73 8.32 2.43
N ILE A 102 -3.49 8.81 1.49
CA ILE A 102 -3.02 9.42 0.23
C ILE A 102 -3.81 10.72 0.03
N GLY A 103 -3.11 11.85 0.04
CA GLY A 103 -3.69 13.17 -0.18
C GLY A 103 -4.02 13.92 1.10
N ILE A 104 -4.94 14.88 0.99
CA ILE A 104 -5.24 15.87 2.02
C ILE A 104 -6.26 15.31 3.01
N SER A 105 -5.83 15.11 4.24
CA SER A 105 -6.72 14.71 5.33
C SER A 105 -7.83 15.73 5.56
N ARG A 106 -9.09 15.29 5.51
CA ARG A 106 -10.25 16.14 5.85
C ARG A 106 -10.22 16.57 7.32
N SER A 107 -9.74 15.70 8.21
CA SER A 107 -9.66 15.99 9.65
C SER A 107 -8.55 16.97 10.01
N LEU A 108 -7.39 16.86 9.41
CA LEU A 108 -6.20 17.66 9.74
C LEU A 108 -5.94 18.81 8.78
N GLN A 109 -6.66 18.89 7.66
CA GLN A 109 -6.53 19.93 6.63
C GLN A 109 -5.09 20.11 6.13
N LYS A 110 -4.38 18.99 6.00
CA LYS A 110 -3.00 18.93 5.49
C LYS A 110 -2.76 17.63 4.74
N ASP A 111 -1.75 17.63 3.88
CA ASP A 111 -1.29 16.44 3.20
C ASP A 111 -0.73 15.42 4.21
N MET A 112 -1.33 14.25 4.23
CA MET A 112 -0.99 13.13 5.11
C MET A 112 -0.52 11.90 4.33
N THR A 113 -0.11 12.08 3.09
CA THR A 113 0.30 10.97 2.22
C THR A 113 1.38 10.11 2.87
N ALA A 114 1.15 8.79 2.81
CA ALA A 114 1.96 7.76 3.47
C ALA A 114 1.96 7.79 5.01
N CYS A 115 1.21 8.68 5.65
CA CYS A 115 0.94 8.62 7.08
C CYS A 115 -0.17 7.59 7.38
N ILE A 116 -0.32 7.20 8.64
CA ILE A 116 -1.23 6.14 9.05
C ILE A 116 -2.36 6.70 9.92
N TYR A 117 -3.60 6.45 9.49
CA TYR A 117 -4.78 6.55 10.34
C TYR A 117 -4.96 5.22 11.07
N ALA A 118 -5.15 5.29 12.37
CA ALA A 118 -5.37 4.14 13.24
C ALA A 118 -6.39 4.49 14.33
N PRO A 119 -6.95 3.49 15.03
CA PRO A 119 -7.72 3.74 16.24
C PRO A 119 -6.94 4.60 17.23
N GLU A 120 -7.68 5.37 18.03
CA GLU A 120 -7.10 6.14 19.13
C GLU A 120 -6.32 5.22 20.05
N ASP A 121 -5.07 5.58 20.28
CA ASP A 121 -4.22 5.04 21.33
C ASP A 121 -3.92 6.15 22.35
N GLU A 122 -2.99 5.93 23.28
CA GLU A 122 -2.57 6.93 24.26
C GLU A 122 -1.98 8.22 23.62
N GLN A 123 -1.69 8.20 22.34
CA GLN A 123 -1.08 9.30 21.58
C GLN A 123 -2.08 9.99 20.64
N GLY A 124 -3.30 9.48 20.52
CA GLY A 124 -4.35 10.00 19.64
C GLY A 124 -4.48 9.26 18.30
N SER A 125 -5.47 9.66 17.50
CA SER A 125 -5.93 8.93 16.31
C SER A 125 -4.97 8.93 15.11
N TYR A 126 -3.84 9.61 15.18
CA TYR A 126 -2.89 9.73 14.04
C TYR A 126 -1.44 9.53 14.49
N PRO A 127 -1.12 8.37 15.10
CA PRO A 127 0.22 8.15 15.67
C PRO A 127 1.31 8.01 14.60
N GLY A 128 0.95 7.56 13.40
CA GLY A 128 1.87 7.33 12.30
C GLY A 128 2.03 8.53 11.39
N GLN A 129 2.52 9.67 11.90
CA GLN A 129 2.76 10.89 11.11
C GLN A 129 4.25 11.15 10.86
N THR A 130 4.53 11.94 9.81
CA THR A 130 5.87 12.42 9.50
C THR A 130 5.80 13.79 8.83
N ASP A 131 6.81 14.63 9.06
CA ASP A 131 6.94 15.96 8.42
C ASP A 131 7.58 15.87 7.02
N LYS A 132 7.99 14.69 6.57
CA LYS A 132 8.63 14.48 5.27
C LYS A 132 7.68 14.63 4.08
N VAL A 133 6.35 14.56 4.30
CA VAL A 133 5.34 14.47 3.23
C VAL A 133 5.55 15.54 2.16
N THR A 134 5.61 16.82 2.56
CA THR A 134 5.74 17.95 1.63
C THR A 134 7.00 17.90 0.76
N ALA A 135 8.06 17.26 1.25
CA ALA A 135 9.32 17.15 0.51
C ALA A 135 9.35 15.98 -0.47
N ILE A 136 8.53 14.95 -0.22
CA ILE A 136 8.61 13.66 -0.94
C ILE A 136 7.40 13.44 -1.86
N HIS A 137 6.19 13.85 -1.43
CA HIS A 137 4.97 13.70 -2.21
C HIS A 137 4.96 14.66 -3.41
N LYS A 138 4.65 14.16 -4.59
CA LYS A 138 4.59 14.90 -5.85
C LYS A 138 3.13 15.08 -6.28
N MET A 139 2.54 16.21 -5.93
CA MET A 139 1.16 16.53 -6.30
C MET A 139 1.01 16.57 -7.84
N GLY A 140 -0.06 15.93 -8.35
CA GLY A 140 -0.34 15.91 -9.79
C GLY A 140 0.64 15.10 -10.65
N GLU A 141 1.53 14.34 -10.02
CA GLU A 141 2.45 13.42 -10.69
C GLU A 141 2.22 11.97 -10.21
N TRP A 142 2.78 11.01 -10.94
CA TRP A 142 2.81 9.62 -10.48
C TRP A 142 3.71 9.49 -9.24
N ASN A 143 3.16 8.91 -8.20
CA ASN A 143 3.87 8.55 -6.98
C ASN A 143 3.87 7.03 -6.81
N HIS A 144 4.96 6.48 -6.30
CA HIS A 144 5.08 5.08 -5.91
C HIS A 144 4.93 4.95 -4.40
N LEU A 145 3.94 4.19 -3.96
CA LEU A 145 3.69 3.91 -2.55
C LEU A 145 3.83 2.41 -2.28
N LYS A 146 4.63 2.08 -1.28
CA LYS A 146 4.82 0.73 -0.77
C LYS A 146 4.45 0.69 0.70
N VAL A 147 3.71 -0.33 1.09
CA VAL A 147 3.30 -0.59 2.47
C VAL A 147 3.71 -2.01 2.85
N ILE A 148 4.43 -2.14 3.96
CA ILE A 148 4.89 -3.43 4.49
C ILE A 148 4.17 -3.66 5.81
N VAL A 149 3.48 -4.80 5.92
CA VAL A 149 2.69 -5.17 7.10
C VAL A 149 3.22 -6.49 7.66
N THR A 150 3.66 -6.48 8.93
CA THR A 150 4.18 -7.66 9.61
C THR A 150 3.62 -7.70 11.04
N GLY A 151 2.70 -8.61 11.30
CA GLY A 151 1.95 -8.61 12.55
C GLY A 151 1.19 -7.31 12.75
N LEU A 152 1.54 -6.55 13.78
CA LEU A 152 0.94 -5.23 14.08
C LEU A 152 1.77 -4.06 13.52
N ARG A 153 2.93 -4.32 12.91
CA ARG A 153 3.81 -3.27 12.39
C ARG A 153 3.43 -2.92 10.96
N ILE A 154 3.31 -1.63 10.67
CA ILE A 154 3.05 -1.06 9.37
C ILE A 154 4.19 -0.09 9.04
N GLN A 155 4.86 -0.31 7.92
CA GLN A 155 5.89 0.58 7.40
C GLN A 155 5.46 1.13 6.05
N THR A 156 5.69 2.42 5.82
CA THR A 156 5.36 3.07 4.55
C THR A 156 6.59 3.66 3.89
N ILE A 157 6.65 3.55 2.58
CA ILE A 157 7.72 4.07 1.73
C ILE A 157 7.05 4.80 0.57
N LEU A 158 7.38 6.07 0.38
CA LEU A 158 6.86 6.92 -0.70
C LEU A 158 8.02 7.38 -1.58
N ASN A 159 7.96 7.08 -2.88
CA ASN A 159 9.00 7.46 -3.84
C ASN A 159 10.41 7.04 -3.39
N ASP A 160 10.53 5.80 -2.89
CA ASP A 160 11.74 5.17 -2.35
C ASP A 160 12.23 5.72 -1.00
N GLU A 161 11.53 6.72 -0.42
CA GLU A 161 11.87 7.28 0.89
C GLU A 161 11.04 6.65 2.02
N PRO A 162 11.67 6.11 3.09
CA PRO A 162 10.96 5.65 4.28
C PRO A 162 10.22 6.79 4.97
N MET A 163 8.90 6.63 5.14
CA MET A 163 8.02 7.65 5.70
C MET A 163 7.69 7.37 7.16
N VAL A 164 7.00 6.26 7.42
CA VAL A 164 6.49 5.91 8.74
C VAL A 164 6.85 4.48 9.08
N ASP A 165 7.11 4.23 10.36
CA ASP A 165 7.28 2.91 10.98
C ASP A 165 6.44 2.90 12.26
N TYR A 166 5.27 2.25 12.19
CA TYR A 166 4.25 2.30 13.22
C TYR A 166 3.88 0.88 13.68
N THR A 167 3.64 0.71 14.98
CA THR A 167 3.09 -0.53 15.53
C THR A 167 1.68 -0.27 16.04
N GLY A 168 0.69 -0.85 15.37
CA GLY A 168 -0.73 -0.70 15.69
C GLY A 168 -1.17 -1.52 16.91
N ILE A 169 -2.30 -1.14 17.49
CA ILE A 169 -2.87 -1.82 18.67
C ILE A 169 -4.10 -2.66 18.36
N ALA A 170 -4.83 -2.35 17.30
CA ALA A 170 -6.13 -2.97 16.97
C ALA A 170 -6.16 -3.54 15.53
N LEU A 171 -5.00 -3.79 14.93
CA LEU A 171 -4.93 -4.38 13.61
C LEU A 171 -5.31 -5.85 13.68
N VAL A 172 -6.32 -6.26 12.91
CA VAL A 172 -6.73 -7.67 12.82
C VAL A 172 -5.63 -8.51 12.15
N ASP A 173 -5.59 -9.79 12.49
CA ASP A 173 -4.52 -10.69 12.02
C ASP A 173 -4.51 -10.88 10.52
N GLU A 174 -5.69 -10.88 9.88
CA GLU A 174 -5.85 -11.13 8.45
C GLU A 174 -7.09 -10.39 7.93
N GLY A 175 -7.00 -9.80 6.75
CA GLY A 175 -8.11 -9.10 6.13
C GLY A 175 -7.80 -8.62 4.73
N PRO A 176 -8.79 -8.02 4.03
CA PRO A 176 -8.62 -7.49 2.69
C PRO A 176 -7.78 -6.21 2.68
N ILE A 177 -7.29 -5.87 1.50
CA ILE A 177 -6.74 -4.56 1.18
C ILE A 177 -7.85 -3.76 0.49
N GLY A 178 -8.03 -2.50 0.88
CA GLY A 178 -9.03 -1.61 0.30
C GLY A 178 -8.42 -0.35 -0.30
N LEU A 179 -9.04 0.17 -1.38
CA LEU A 179 -8.76 1.50 -1.92
C LEU A 179 -10.01 2.36 -1.73
N GLN A 180 -9.84 3.59 -1.24
CA GLN A 180 -10.94 4.46 -0.86
C GLN A 180 -11.18 5.59 -1.86
N LEU A 181 -12.45 5.98 -2.00
CA LEU A 181 -12.87 7.33 -2.35
C LEU A 181 -13.57 7.93 -1.14
N HIS A 182 -13.02 9.02 -0.58
CA HIS A 182 -13.58 9.64 0.62
C HIS A 182 -14.87 10.40 0.28
N GLY A 183 -15.84 10.41 1.19
CA GLY A 183 -17.07 11.18 1.04
C GLY A 183 -16.89 12.67 1.30
N GLY A 184 -17.76 13.51 0.74
CA GLY A 184 -17.78 14.96 0.95
C GLY A 184 -16.69 15.72 0.18
N VAL A 185 -16.10 15.10 -0.81
CA VAL A 185 -15.16 15.71 -1.76
C VAL A 185 -15.24 15.01 -3.10
N HIS A 186 -15.38 15.78 -4.17
CA HIS A 186 -15.23 15.24 -5.52
C HIS A 186 -13.76 15.00 -5.80
N MET A 187 -13.40 13.76 -6.07
CA MET A 187 -12.04 13.39 -6.42
C MET A 187 -11.99 12.49 -7.65
N SER A 188 -10.83 12.51 -8.29
CA SER A 188 -10.48 11.62 -9.39
C SER A 188 -9.03 11.19 -9.21
N VAL A 189 -8.80 9.89 -9.09
CA VAL A 189 -7.49 9.30 -8.84
C VAL A 189 -7.32 8.05 -9.69
N LYS A 190 -6.12 7.86 -10.21
CA LYS A 190 -5.75 6.66 -10.95
C LYS A 190 -4.71 5.86 -10.18
N PHE A 191 -4.84 4.55 -10.26
CA PHE A 191 -3.87 3.59 -9.71
C PHE A 191 -3.41 2.63 -10.80
N LYS A 192 -2.17 2.19 -10.71
CA LYS A 192 -1.61 1.13 -11.58
C LYS A 192 -0.53 0.34 -10.84
N ASN A 193 -0.05 -0.73 -11.47
CA ASN A 193 1.01 -1.59 -10.92
C ASN A 193 0.71 -2.07 -9.49
N ILE A 194 -0.58 -2.31 -9.19
CA ILE A 194 -1.02 -2.75 -7.87
C ILE A 194 -0.60 -4.20 -7.68
N LYS A 195 0.38 -4.43 -6.81
CA LYS A 195 0.95 -5.74 -6.55
C LYS A 195 1.00 -6.04 -5.07
N VAL A 196 0.89 -7.31 -4.73
CA VAL A 196 1.06 -7.80 -3.38
C VAL A 196 2.05 -8.95 -3.36
N ARG A 197 2.88 -8.98 -2.33
CA ARG A 197 3.77 -10.08 -1.98
C ARG A 197 3.47 -10.52 -0.57
N GLU A 198 3.04 -11.76 -0.41
CA GLU A 198 2.85 -12.34 0.93
C GLU A 198 4.20 -12.64 1.57
N LEU A 199 4.36 -12.20 2.81
CA LEU A 199 5.59 -12.39 3.57
C LEU A 199 5.48 -13.68 4.37
N GLN A 200 6.43 -14.58 4.18
CA GLN A 200 6.48 -15.82 4.95
C GLN A 200 6.80 -15.50 6.42
N LYS A 201 6.06 -16.12 7.35
CA LYS A 201 6.48 -16.12 8.75
C LYS A 201 7.86 -16.74 8.83
N ASN A 202 8.87 -15.95 9.19
CA ASN A 202 10.11 -16.51 9.65
C ASN A 202 9.79 -17.30 10.93
N LEU A 203 9.71 -18.62 10.82
CA LEU A 203 9.66 -19.53 11.97
C LEU A 203 10.97 -19.32 12.75
N ARG A 204 10.91 -18.52 13.78
CA ARG A 204 11.96 -18.44 14.80
C ARG A 204 11.66 -19.41 15.92
#